data_198e954dd307aba30778f19a3954e744
#
_entry.id   198e954dd307aba30778f19a3954e744
#
_cell.length_a   1.000
_cell.length_b   1.000
_cell.length_c   1.000
_cell.angle_alpha   90.00
_cell.angle_beta   90.00
_cell.angle_gamma   90.00
#
_symmetry.space_group_name_H-M   'P 1'
#
loop_
_entity.id
_entity.type
_entity.pdbx_description
1 polymer ?
#
loop_
_entity_poly.entity_id
_entity_poly.type
_entity_poly.pdbx_seq_one_letter_code
_entity_poly.pdbx_strand_id
1 'polypeptide(L)'
;MCIRDRNMAKVKLGDFEVTLNGELPEVGSPLPNFLLADGDLNNVDLEQFKGKRLVLNIFPSMNTPVCSASVVQFNNLASDFDNTVVLCISRDLAFGHKQFCINHNLNDIVFLSDMRNEDFANNFGILHTNGKFQGLLARSVIVTDSNHEIIHTQLVEQTGHEPDYDKVVELLT
;
A
#
# COMPACT_ATOMS: atom_id res chain seq x y z
N MET A 1 21.32 8.75 20.39
CA MET A 1 20.23 7.77 20.26
C MET A 1 20.67 6.72 19.27
N CYS A 2 21.00 5.53 19.76
CA CYS A 2 21.41 4.45 18.87
C CYS A 2 20.27 4.13 17.90
N ILE A 3 20.53 4.26 16.61
CA ILE A 3 19.73 3.61 15.60
C ILE A 3 19.90 2.12 15.86
N ARG A 4 19.01 1.56 16.68
CA ARG A 4 18.96 0.12 16.83
C ARG A 4 18.75 -0.45 15.43
N ASP A 5 19.54 -1.46 15.12
CA ASP A 5 19.41 -2.29 13.94
C ASP A 5 17.94 -2.58 13.66
N ARG A 6 17.30 -1.72 12.89
CA ARG A 6 16.01 -2.09 12.29
C ARG A 6 16.37 -3.18 11.32
N ASN A 7 15.90 -4.39 11.60
CA ASN A 7 15.96 -5.44 10.60
C ASN A 7 15.35 -4.87 9.33
N MET A 8 16.14 -4.84 8.26
CA MET A 8 15.68 -4.34 6.97
C MET A 8 15.13 -5.53 6.20
N ALA A 9 13.86 -5.48 5.84
CA ALA A 9 13.24 -6.50 5.01
C ALA A 9 13.86 -6.54 3.63
N LYS A 10 13.76 -7.67 2.97
CA LYS A 10 14.29 -7.89 1.63
C LYS A 10 13.21 -8.44 0.72
N VAL A 11 13.22 -8.01 -0.52
CA VAL A 11 12.37 -8.52 -1.59
C VAL A 11 13.23 -8.82 -2.81
N LYS A 12 12.65 -9.50 -3.79
CA LYS A 12 13.34 -9.80 -5.06
C LYS A 12 12.67 -9.08 -6.21
N LEU A 13 13.48 -8.56 -7.10
CA LEU A 13 13.08 -8.09 -8.41
C LEU A 13 13.76 -8.99 -9.45
N GLY A 14 13.04 -10.02 -9.91
CA GLY A 14 13.66 -11.11 -10.64
C GLY A 14 14.67 -11.86 -9.75
N ASP A 15 15.91 -11.96 -10.21
CA ASP A 15 17.00 -12.60 -9.44
C ASP A 15 17.73 -11.63 -8.51
N PHE A 16 17.41 -10.33 -8.60
CA PHE A 16 18.10 -9.29 -7.83
C PHE A 16 17.44 -9.11 -6.45
N GLU A 17 18.25 -9.25 -5.38
CA GLU A 17 17.79 -9.01 -4.01
C GLU A 17 17.83 -7.50 -3.71
N VAL A 18 16.71 -6.97 -3.26
CA VAL A 18 16.54 -5.55 -2.89
C VAL A 18 16.34 -5.45 -1.39
N THR A 19 17.07 -4.55 -0.75
CA THR A 19 16.90 -4.22 0.66
C THR A 19 15.93 -3.04 0.81
N LEU A 20 14.96 -3.17 1.72
CA LEU A 20 14.04 -2.10 2.07
C LEU A 20 14.59 -1.28 3.24
N ASN A 21 14.02 -0.09 3.49
CA ASN A 21 14.47 0.80 4.56
C ASN A 21 13.99 0.41 5.96
N GLY A 22 13.25 -0.68 6.09
CA GLY A 22 12.75 -1.18 7.38
C GLY A 22 11.91 -2.43 7.20
N GLU A 23 10.94 -2.63 8.08
CA GLU A 23 9.97 -3.72 8.05
C GLU A 23 8.55 -3.15 8.11
N LEU A 24 7.57 -3.90 7.59
CA LEU A 24 6.17 -3.56 7.78
C LEU A 24 5.82 -3.48 9.28
N PRO A 25 4.87 -2.60 9.65
CA PRO A 25 4.31 -2.62 11.00
C PRO A 25 3.77 -4.00 11.36
N GLU A 26 3.86 -4.37 12.63
CA GLU A 26 3.47 -5.70 13.10
C GLU A 26 1.95 -5.86 13.21
N VAL A 27 1.47 -7.09 12.96
CA VAL A 27 0.09 -7.49 13.29
C VAL A 27 -0.13 -7.29 14.79
N GLY A 28 -1.28 -6.73 15.17
CA GLY A 28 -1.63 -6.41 16.54
C GLY A 28 -1.22 -4.99 16.97
N SER A 29 -0.43 -4.28 16.17
CA SER A 29 -0.08 -2.88 16.45
C SER A 29 -1.07 -1.91 15.76
N PRO A 30 -1.16 -0.66 16.27
CA PRO A 30 -1.93 0.37 15.59
C PRO A 30 -1.31 0.71 14.23
N LEU A 31 -2.14 0.94 13.22
CA LEU A 31 -1.66 1.43 11.94
C LEU A 31 -1.02 2.82 12.14
N PRO A 32 0.24 3.03 11.70
CA PRO A 32 0.84 4.37 11.76
C PRO A 32 0.00 5.38 10.99
N ASN A 33 -0.12 6.59 11.53
CA ASN A 33 -0.77 7.67 10.80
C ASN A 33 0.02 8.03 9.53
N PHE A 34 -0.67 8.57 8.56
CA PHE A 34 -0.08 9.00 7.31
C PHE A 34 -0.68 10.32 6.85
N LEU A 35 0.03 11.02 5.99
CA LEU A 35 -0.48 12.17 5.25
C LEU A 35 -0.13 11.99 3.78
N LEU A 36 -1.15 11.69 2.98
CA LEU A 36 -1.00 11.37 1.57
C LEU A 36 -1.87 12.32 0.73
N ALA A 37 -1.64 12.37 -0.57
CA ALA A 37 -2.41 13.21 -1.48
C ALA A 37 -3.43 12.37 -2.28
N ASP A 38 -4.68 12.82 -2.34
CA ASP A 38 -5.69 12.24 -3.22
C ASP A 38 -5.59 12.80 -4.66
N GLY A 39 -6.45 12.33 -5.56
CA GLY A 39 -6.46 12.75 -6.96
C GLY A 39 -6.82 14.21 -7.18
N ASP A 40 -7.40 14.88 -6.20
CA ASP A 40 -7.72 16.32 -6.22
C ASP A 40 -6.70 17.16 -5.45
N LEU A 41 -5.57 16.54 -5.07
CA LEU A 41 -4.46 17.17 -4.35
C LEU A 41 -4.78 17.56 -2.91
N ASN A 42 -5.86 17.04 -2.34
CA ASN A 42 -6.17 17.21 -0.93
C ASN A 42 -5.29 16.31 -0.07
N ASN A 43 -4.92 16.81 1.10
CA ASN A 43 -4.26 15.98 2.10
C ASN A 43 -5.27 15.04 2.75
N VAL A 44 -4.89 13.76 2.81
CA VAL A 44 -5.70 12.68 3.39
C VAL A 44 -4.90 12.00 4.48
N ASP A 45 -5.47 11.90 5.67
CA ASP A 45 -4.87 11.21 6.81
C ASP A 45 -5.77 10.08 7.32
N LEU A 46 -5.28 9.36 8.32
CA LEU A 46 -5.98 8.19 8.87
C LEU A 46 -7.31 8.56 9.54
N GLU A 47 -7.43 9.74 10.12
CA GLU A 47 -8.64 10.20 10.82
C GLU A 47 -9.86 10.25 9.90
N GLN A 48 -9.68 10.49 8.62
CA GLN A 48 -10.77 10.51 7.63
C GLN A 48 -11.43 9.15 7.44
N PHE A 49 -10.77 8.08 7.86
CA PHE A 49 -11.27 6.71 7.75
C PHE A 49 -11.69 6.11 9.11
N LYS A 50 -11.88 6.95 10.11
CA LYS A 50 -12.27 6.51 11.46
C LYS A 50 -13.52 5.64 11.44
N GLY A 51 -13.46 4.50 12.11
CA GLY A 51 -14.57 3.56 12.18
C GLY A 51 -14.67 2.61 10.99
N LYS A 52 -13.79 2.73 10.00
CA LYS A 52 -13.75 1.86 8.82
C LYS A 52 -12.61 0.86 8.91
N ARG A 53 -12.86 -0.37 8.45
CA ARG A 53 -11.77 -1.32 8.18
C ARG A 53 -11.01 -0.82 6.95
N LEU A 54 -9.70 -1.03 6.92
CA LEU A 54 -8.86 -0.58 5.82
C LEU A 54 -8.14 -1.75 5.17
N VAL A 55 -8.06 -1.70 3.85
CA VAL A 55 -7.10 -2.48 3.05
C VAL A 55 -6.17 -1.49 2.39
N LEU A 56 -4.87 -1.59 2.70
CA LEU A 56 -3.83 -0.82 2.02
C LEU A 56 -3.19 -1.72 0.99
N ASN A 57 -3.39 -1.40 -0.28
CA ASN A 57 -2.71 -2.02 -1.42
C ASN A 57 -1.59 -1.09 -1.86
N ILE A 58 -0.37 -1.42 -1.48
CA ILE A 58 0.83 -0.60 -1.70
C ILE A 58 1.66 -1.24 -2.81
N PHE A 59 2.15 -0.44 -3.76
CA PHE A 59 2.88 -0.96 -4.91
C PHE A 59 3.84 0.06 -5.52
N PRO A 60 4.81 -0.38 -6.34
CA PRO A 60 5.80 0.50 -6.94
C PRO A 60 5.24 1.56 -7.88
N SER A 61 4.41 1.18 -8.85
CA SER A 61 3.78 2.12 -9.80
C SER A 61 2.59 1.49 -10.51
N MET A 62 1.51 2.26 -10.63
CA MET A 62 0.32 1.88 -11.41
C MET A 62 0.62 1.58 -12.88
N ASN A 63 1.76 2.04 -13.39
CA ASN A 63 2.17 1.84 -14.79
C ASN A 63 2.84 0.49 -15.04
N THR A 64 3.03 -0.35 -14.02
CA THR A 64 3.51 -1.72 -14.22
C THR A 64 2.32 -2.69 -14.34
N PRO A 65 2.43 -3.78 -15.14
CA PRO A 65 1.30 -4.69 -15.39
C PRO A 65 0.74 -5.32 -14.10
N VAL A 66 1.59 -5.77 -13.20
CA VAL A 66 1.17 -6.42 -11.95
C VAL A 66 0.50 -5.43 -10.99
N CYS A 67 1.02 -4.20 -10.91
CA CYS A 67 0.41 -3.16 -10.07
C CYS A 67 -0.96 -2.74 -10.61
N SER A 68 -1.06 -2.53 -11.91
CA SER A 68 -2.32 -2.22 -12.57
C SER A 68 -3.36 -3.33 -12.33
N ALA A 69 -2.96 -4.59 -12.51
CA ALA A 69 -3.83 -5.74 -12.24
C ALA A 69 -4.31 -5.78 -10.78
N SER A 70 -3.43 -5.50 -9.82
CA SER A 70 -3.80 -5.50 -8.40
C SER A 70 -4.81 -4.40 -8.06
N VAL A 71 -4.67 -3.22 -8.64
CA VAL A 71 -5.62 -2.11 -8.43
C VAL A 71 -7.00 -2.47 -8.96
N VAL A 72 -7.08 -3.00 -10.17
CA VAL A 72 -8.34 -3.43 -10.79
C VAL A 72 -8.98 -4.56 -9.97
N GLN A 73 -8.19 -5.55 -9.55
CA GLN A 73 -8.71 -6.67 -8.74
C GLN A 73 -9.27 -6.20 -7.40
N PHE A 74 -8.56 -5.33 -6.68
CA PHE A 74 -9.07 -4.78 -5.42
C PHE A 74 -10.30 -3.90 -5.62
N ASN A 75 -10.38 -3.16 -6.71
CA ASN A 75 -11.60 -2.41 -7.03
C ASN A 75 -12.81 -3.35 -7.20
N ASN A 76 -12.61 -4.48 -7.89
CA ASN A 76 -13.67 -5.46 -8.09
C ASN A 76 -14.11 -6.14 -6.78
N LEU A 77 -13.17 -6.36 -5.86
CA LEU A 77 -13.45 -6.98 -4.55
C LEU A 77 -14.04 -6.02 -3.54
N ALA A 78 -13.78 -4.72 -3.68
CA ALA A 78 -14.09 -3.71 -2.65
C ALA A 78 -15.59 -3.64 -2.30
N SER A 79 -16.46 -3.84 -3.30
CA SER A 79 -17.92 -3.82 -3.10
C SER A 79 -18.43 -4.97 -2.22
N ASP A 80 -17.67 -6.05 -2.09
CA ASP A 80 -18.02 -7.22 -1.27
C ASP A 80 -17.56 -7.08 0.19
N PHE A 81 -16.78 -6.06 0.51
CA PHE A 81 -16.23 -5.84 1.84
C PHE A 81 -17.08 -4.85 2.64
N ASP A 82 -17.78 -5.33 3.63
CA ASP A 82 -18.60 -4.48 4.51
C ASP A 82 -17.71 -3.53 5.34
N ASN A 83 -18.18 -2.29 5.49
CA ASN A 83 -17.52 -1.26 6.32
C ASN A 83 -16.02 -1.13 6.07
N THR A 84 -15.61 -1.21 4.83
CA THR A 84 -14.20 -1.26 4.43
C THR A 84 -13.89 -0.21 3.37
N VAL A 85 -12.75 0.45 3.50
CA VAL A 85 -12.19 1.32 2.45
C VAL A 85 -10.90 0.68 1.95
N VAL A 86 -10.78 0.54 0.64
CA VAL A 86 -9.57 0.06 -0.02
C VAL A 86 -8.76 1.27 -0.48
N LEU A 87 -7.54 1.39 0.04
CA LEU A 87 -6.59 2.43 -0.29
C LEU A 87 -5.51 1.85 -1.21
N CYS A 88 -5.38 2.37 -2.42
CA CYS A 88 -4.29 2.02 -3.33
C CYS A 88 -3.23 3.12 -3.26
N ILE A 89 -2.01 2.76 -2.87
CA ILE A 89 -0.97 3.72 -2.49
C ILE A 89 0.30 3.45 -3.30
N SER A 90 0.80 4.49 -3.95
CA SER A 90 2.09 4.47 -4.65
C SER A 90 2.72 5.86 -4.65
N ARG A 91 3.94 5.94 -5.17
CA ARG A 91 4.65 7.22 -5.36
C ARG A 91 4.33 7.88 -6.70
N ASP A 92 3.46 7.29 -7.51
CA ASP A 92 2.96 7.96 -8.71
C ASP A 92 2.35 9.31 -8.36
N LEU A 93 2.39 10.27 -9.27
CA LEU A 93 1.76 11.55 -9.06
C LEU A 93 0.24 11.42 -8.97
N ALA A 94 -0.37 12.20 -8.09
CA ALA A 94 -1.82 12.18 -7.88
C ALA A 94 -2.62 12.43 -9.17
N PHE A 95 -2.08 13.23 -10.08
CA PHE A 95 -2.68 13.46 -11.40
C PHE A 95 -2.78 12.16 -12.21
N GLY A 96 -1.73 11.33 -12.17
CA GLY A 96 -1.72 10.02 -12.84
C GLY A 96 -2.71 9.06 -12.22
N HIS A 97 -2.82 9.01 -10.89
CA HIS A 97 -3.82 8.22 -10.18
C HIS A 97 -5.23 8.57 -10.63
N LYS A 98 -5.55 9.85 -10.68
CA LYS A 98 -6.85 10.33 -11.11
C LYS A 98 -7.18 9.90 -12.53
N GLN A 99 -6.23 10.07 -13.45
CA GLN A 99 -6.41 9.68 -14.84
C GLN A 99 -6.57 8.15 -15.00
N PHE A 100 -5.82 7.38 -14.23
CA PHE A 100 -5.93 5.92 -14.21
C PHE A 100 -7.33 5.47 -13.76
N CYS A 101 -7.85 6.06 -12.67
CA CYS A 101 -9.20 5.76 -12.19
C CYS A 101 -10.27 6.07 -13.23
N ILE A 102 -10.16 7.20 -13.92
CA ILE A 102 -11.08 7.59 -14.99
C ILE A 102 -11.03 6.58 -16.15
N ASN A 103 -9.83 6.26 -16.60
CA ASN A 103 -9.64 5.38 -17.76
C ASN A 103 -10.12 3.94 -17.53
N HIS A 104 -10.11 3.48 -16.27
CA HIS A 104 -10.49 2.11 -15.90
C HIS A 104 -11.82 2.02 -15.16
N ASN A 105 -12.55 3.14 -15.00
CA ASN A 105 -13.82 3.22 -14.27
C ASN A 105 -13.73 2.67 -12.83
N LEU A 106 -12.69 3.04 -12.10
CA LEU A 106 -12.43 2.58 -10.73
C LEU A 106 -13.11 3.52 -9.73
N ASN A 107 -14.23 3.10 -9.17
CA ASN A 107 -15.06 3.92 -8.28
C ASN A 107 -15.11 3.40 -6.84
N ASP A 108 -14.60 2.19 -6.59
CA ASP A 108 -14.74 1.50 -5.31
C ASP A 108 -13.45 1.50 -4.47
N ILE A 109 -12.42 2.17 -4.96
CA ILE A 109 -11.14 2.36 -4.25
C ILE A 109 -10.83 3.84 -4.09
N VAL A 110 -9.93 4.14 -3.14
CA VAL A 110 -9.33 5.46 -2.95
C VAL A 110 -7.86 5.36 -3.33
N PHE A 111 -7.43 6.16 -4.31
CA PHE A 111 -6.03 6.24 -4.70
C PHE A 111 -5.32 7.35 -3.94
N LEU A 112 -4.18 7.04 -3.31
CA LEU A 112 -3.40 8.00 -2.53
C LEU A 112 -1.93 7.97 -2.96
N SER A 113 -1.31 9.14 -3.03
CA SER A 113 0.09 9.31 -3.43
C SER A 113 0.95 9.78 -2.26
N ASP A 114 2.12 9.18 -2.09
CA ASP A 114 3.14 9.65 -1.14
C ASP A 114 4.15 10.63 -1.78
N MET A 115 3.77 11.27 -2.88
CA MET A 115 4.64 12.15 -3.66
C MET A 115 5.19 13.36 -2.88
N ARG A 116 4.55 13.74 -1.76
CA ARG A 116 4.90 14.98 -1.05
C ARG A 116 6.01 14.84 -0.03
N ASN A 117 6.16 13.66 0.56
CA ASN A 117 7.19 13.42 1.58
C ASN A 117 7.47 11.92 1.71
N GLU A 118 8.51 11.56 2.46
CA GLU A 118 8.93 10.18 2.66
C GLU A 118 8.43 9.57 3.98
N ASP A 119 7.61 10.27 4.76
CA ASP A 119 7.18 9.81 6.08
C ASP A 119 6.41 8.49 6.00
N PHE A 120 5.54 8.33 5.00
CA PHE A 120 4.82 7.07 4.79
C PHE A 120 5.79 5.92 4.54
N ALA A 121 6.71 6.07 3.58
CA ALA A 121 7.70 5.04 3.25
C ALA A 121 8.58 4.69 4.44
N ASN A 122 8.98 5.67 5.24
CA ASN A 122 9.83 5.48 6.41
C ASN A 122 9.08 4.80 7.57
N ASN A 123 7.85 5.22 7.84
CA ASN A 123 7.05 4.68 8.94
C ASN A 123 6.56 3.25 8.66
N PHE A 124 6.39 2.90 7.38
CA PHE A 124 5.93 1.58 6.96
C PHE A 124 7.06 0.63 6.54
N GLY A 125 8.29 1.12 6.42
CA GLY A 125 9.47 0.31 6.16
C GLY A 125 9.50 -0.34 4.77
N ILE A 126 8.91 0.29 3.76
CA ILE A 126 8.65 -0.29 2.44
C ILE A 126 9.36 0.40 1.27
N LEU A 127 10.35 1.23 1.56
CA LEU A 127 11.09 1.93 0.51
C LEU A 127 12.21 1.04 -0.04
N HIS A 128 12.25 0.83 -1.34
CA HIS A 128 13.39 0.20 -2.01
C HIS A 128 14.62 1.10 -1.87
N THR A 129 15.70 0.58 -1.30
CA THR A 129 16.94 1.35 -1.07
C THR A 129 17.99 1.15 -2.14
N ASN A 130 17.82 0.15 -2.99
CA ASN A 130 18.77 -0.17 -4.08
C ASN A 130 18.04 -0.82 -5.26
N GLY A 131 18.77 -1.08 -6.33
CA GLY A 131 18.25 -1.72 -7.53
C GLY A 131 17.47 -0.77 -8.43
N LYS A 132 16.82 -1.34 -9.44
CA LYS A 132 16.11 -0.57 -10.47
C LYS A 132 14.87 0.18 -9.94
N PHE A 133 14.28 -0.31 -8.86
CA PHE A 133 13.11 0.31 -8.24
C PHE A 133 13.48 1.16 -7.02
N GLN A 134 14.76 1.51 -6.85
CA GLN A 134 15.18 2.41 -5.78
C GLN A 134 14.31 3.66 -5.73
N GLY A 135 13.81 3.99 -4.55
CA GLY A 135 12.92 5.14 -4.33
C GLY A 135 11.44 4.83 -4.51
N LEU A 136 11.07 3.63 -4.97
CA LEU A 136 9.67 3.20 -5.08
C LEU A 136 9.25 2.37 -3.88
N LEU A 137 7.93 2.27 -3.67
CA LEU A 137 7.34 1.49 -2.57
C LEU A 137 7.28 0.01 -2.93
N ALA A 138 7.59 -0.86 -1.98
CA ALA A 138 7.50 -2.31 -2.16
C ALA A 138 6.04 -2.77 -2.20
N ARG A 139 5.77 -3.80 -3.00
CA ARG A 139 4.44 -4.41 -3.07
C ARG A 139 4.09 -5.06 -1.75
N SER A 140 3.05 -4.55 -1.11
CA SER A 140 2.60 -5.02 0.19
C SER A 140 1.11 -4.78 0.37
N VAL A 141 0.51 -5.57 1.27
CA VAL A 141 -0.88 -5.42 1.67
C VAL A 141 -0.95 -5.36 3.18
N ILE A 142 -1.74 -4.43 3.70
CA ILE A 142 -2.04 -4.31 5.13
C ILE A 142 -3.56 -4.28 5.27
N VAL A 143 -4.10 -5.06 6.21
CA VAL A 143 -5.52 -5.05 6.54
C VAL A 143 -5.68 -4.66 8.02
N THR A 144 -6.63 -3.78 8.31
CA THR A 144 -6.95 -3.36 9.67
C THR A 144 -8.40 -3.67 10.03
N ASP A 145 -8.67 -3.74 11.32
CA ASP A 145 -10.03 -3.69 11.85
C ASP A 145 -10.58 -2.23 11.84
N SER A 146 -11.80 -2.04 12.37
CA SER A 146 -12.42 -0.71 12.40
C SER A 146 -11.80 0.25 13.43
N ASN A 147 -10.95 -0.23 14.31
CA ASN A 147 -10.16 0.57 15.25
C ASN A 147 -8.76 0.86 14.70
N HIS A 148 -8.50 0.49 13.45
CA HIS A 148 -7.22 0.62 12.78
C HIS A 148 -6.08 -0.18 13.43
N GLU A 149 -6.42 -1.26 14.14
CA GLU A 149 -5.45 -2.26 14.53
C GLU A 149 -5.13 -3.18 13.35
N ILE A 150 -3.86 -3.42 13.10
CA ILE A 150 -3.41 -4.29 12.00
C ILE A 150 -3.76 -5.74 12.31
N ILE A 151 -4.53 -6.38 11.42
CA ILE A 151 -4.92 -7.79 11.54
C ILE A 151 -4.24 -8.70 10.53
N HIS A 152 -3.63 -8.13 9.49
CA HIS A 152 -2.90 -8.87 8.47
C HIS A 152 -1.90 -7.99 7.74
N THR A 153 -0.74 -8.56 7.44
CA THR A 153 0.26 -7.94 6.56
C THR A 153 0.81 -8.98 5.58
N GLN A 154 1.11 -8.54 4.37
CA GLN A 154 1.89 -9.31 3.41
C GLN A 154 2.90 -8.40 2.72
N LEU A 155 4.18 -8.72 2.87
CA LEU A 155 5.22 -8.20 2.00
C LEU A 155 5.40 -9.22 0.87
N VAL A 156 5.09 -8.83 -0.38
CA VAL A 156 5.23 -9.75 -1.51
C VAL A 156 6.71 -9.93 -1.82
N GLU A 157 7.21 -11.14 -1.60
CA GLU A 157 8.65 -11.45 -1.70
C GLU A 157 9.20 -11.24 -3.10
N GLN A 158 8.47 -11.70 -4.12
CA GLN A 158 8.84 -11.48 -5.52
C GLN A 158 8.00 -10.34 -6.10
N THR A 159 8.65 -9.21 -6.40
CA THR A 159 7.98 -7.97 -6.82
C THR A 159 7.09 -8.15 -8.06
N GLY A 160 7.42 -9.10 -8.94
CA GLY A 160 6.62 -9.41 -10.12
C GLY A 160 5.36 -10.25 -9.85
N HIS A 161 5.12 -10.68 -8.62
CA HIS A 161 3.95 -11.47 -8.26
C HIS A 161 2.83 -10.59 -7.68
N GLU A 162 1.57 -11.01 -7.88
CA GLU A 162 0.42 -10.37 -7.26
C GLU A 162 0.33 -10.72 -5.77
N PRO A 163 -0.35 -9.88 -4.96
CA PRO A 163 -0.62 -10.21 -3.57
C PRO A 163 -1.63 -11.35 -3.42
N ASP A 164 -1.73 -11.90 -2.21
CA ASP A 164 -2.71 -12.95 -1.88
C ASP A 164 -4.09 -12.31 -1.62
N TYR A 165 -4.90 -12.22 -2.65
CA TYR A 165 -6.27 -11.68 -2.57
C TYR A 165 -7.19 -12.57 -1.74
N ASP A 166 -7.04 -13.89 -1.82
CA ASP A 166 -7.92 -14.85 -1.13
C ASP A 166 -7.83 -14.68 0.39
N LYS A 167 -6.64 -14.40 0.91
CA LYS A 167 -6.46 -14.11 2.32
C LYS A 167 -7.20 -12.86 2.77
N VAL A 168 -7.18 -11.81 1.96
CA VAL A 168 -7.92 -10.58 2.25
C VAL A 168 -9.44 -10.82 2.23
N VAL A 169 -9.92 -11.54 1.22
CA VAL A 169 -11.34 -11.93 1.12
C VAL A 169 -11.78 -12.74 2.35
N GLU A 170 -10.99 -13.73 2.75
CA GLU A 170 -11.26 -14.54 3.94
C GLU A 170 -11.41 -13.70 5.20
N LEU A 171 -10.56 -12.70 5.38
CA LEU A 171 -10.57 -11.85 6.58
C LEU A 171 -11.73 -10.85 6.61
N LEU A 172 -12.24 -10.43 5.45
CA LEU A 172 -13.21 -9.34 5.35
C LEU A 172 -14.63 -9.79 4.94
N THR A 173 -14.77 -11.03 4.60
CA THR A 173 -16.06 -11.68 4.31
C THR A 173 -16.30 -12.83 5.29
#